data_ba3818f2facc2415c8599570fecf10bf
#
_entry.id   ba3818f2facc2415c8599570fecf10bf
#
_cell.length_a   1.000
_cell.length_b   1.000
_cell.length_c   1.000
_cell.angle_alpha   90.00
_cell.angle_beta   90.00
_cell.angle_gamma   90.00
#
_symmetry.space_group_name_H-M   'P 1'
#
loop_
_entity.id
_entity.type
_entity.pdbx_description
1 polymer ?
#
loop_
_entity_poly.entity_id
_entity_poly.type
_entity_poly.pdbx_seq_one_letter_code
_entity_poly.pdbx_strand_id
1 'polypeptide(L)'
;MSKPVSYAQWSLESYCIGMKLRSLRTQKRLTLSRLAAETKLSTALLSKLETDRMIPTLSTLATISRVYGVGMSFFFSEPGKHTLSITRKAHLLGDSRGLESVKVTPLNAFADGTRLVAQMMEFPAGGSSCISDSCRGASGIVYVLEGALQLDAGGMSEVLETGDCAYMESEMALAWSAVGERRCRVLAVRPAACPSEEGKSD
;
A
#
# COMPACT_ATOMS: atom_id res chain seq x y z
N MET A 1 20.60 -4.42 -38.52
CA MET A 1 19.59 -3.38 -38.71
C MET A 1 18.66 -3.43 -37.49
N SER A 2 18.89 -2.53 -36.53
CA SER A 2 18.07 -2.43 -35.30
C SER A 2 16.76 -1.77 -35.63
N LYS A 3 15.62 -2.43 -35.29
CA LYS A 3 14.29 -1.82 -35.38
C LYS A 3 14.23 -0.60 -34.46
N PRO A 4 13.71 0.55 -34.89
CA PRO A 4 13.52 1.70 -34.01
C PRO A 4 12.51 1.31 -32.91
N VAL A 5 12.87 1.59 -31.66
CA VAL A 5 11.97 1.48 -30.51
C VAL A 5 10.85 2.50 -30.75
N SER A 6 9.65 2.01 -31.03
CA SER A 6 8.46 2.86 -31.08
C SER A 6 8.22 3.39 -29.66
N TYR A 7 8.51 4.67 -29.45
CA TYR A 7 8.04 5.38 -28.26
C TYR A 7 6.51 5.40 -28.36
N ALA A 8 5.86 4.54 -27.60
CA ALA A 8 4.42 4.60 -27.42
C ALA A 8 4.09 6.05 -27.02
N GLN A 9 3.17 6.67 -27.76
CA GLN A 9 2.73 8.02 -27.51
C GLN A 9 2.09 8.04 -26.12
N TRP A 10 2.84 8.54 -25.12
CA TRP A 10 2.37 8.69 -23.75
C TRP A 10 1.30 9.77 -23.74
N SER A 11 0.03 9.37 -23.70
CA SER A 11 -1.10 10.28 -23.55
C SER A 11 -1.63 10.20 -22.12
N LEU A 12 -1.76 11.37 -21.48
CA LEU A 12 -2.39 11.45 -20.15
C LEU A 12 -3.90 11.22 -20.21
N GLU A 13 -4.49 11.19 -21.41
CA GLU A 13 -5.92 10.92 -21.63
C GLU A 13 -6.34 9.54 -21.12
N SER A 14 -5.46 8.53 -21.24
CA SER A 14 -5.72 7.18 -20.75
C SER A 14 -5.94 7.10 -19.24
N TYR A 15 -5.41 8.05 -18.48
CA TYR A 15 -5.56 8.07 -17.02
C TYR A 15 -6.87 8.71 -16.54
N CYS A 16 -7.61 9.39 -17.40
CA CYS A 16 -8.89 10.05 -17.08
C CYS A 16 -8.83 10.88 -15.78
N ILE A 17 -7.78 11.70 -15.64
CA ILE A 17 -7.48 12.44 -14.41
C ILE A 17 -8.66 13.35 -14.01
N GLY A 18 -9.26 14.06 -14.95
CA GLY A 18 -10.38 14.95 -14.66
C GLY A 18 -11.60 14.21 -14.13
N MET A 19 -11.93 13.06 -14.72
CA MET A 19 -13.02 12.22 -14.23
C MET A 19 -12.76 11.71 -12.81
N LYS A 20 -11.53 11.33 -12.49
CA LYS A 20 -11.15 10.91 -11.14
C LYS A 20 -11.25 12.05 -10.12
N LEU A 21 -10.77 13.24 -10.47
CA LEU A 21 -10.90 14.44 -9.64
C LEU A 21 -12.37 14.71 -9.32
N ARG A 22 -13.22 14.72 -10.33
CA ARG A 22 -14.66 14.93 -10.18
C ARG A 22 -15.32 13.83 -9.33
N SER A 23 -14.95 12.57 -9.55
CA SER A 23 -15.46 11.43 -8.77
C SER A 23 -15.11 11.57 -7.29
N LEU A 24 -13.86 11.86 -6.94
CA LEU A 24 -13.43 12.09 -5.56
C LEU A 24 -14.17 13.25 -4.91
N ARG A 25 -14.33 14.36 -5.63
CA ARG A 25 -15.07 15.52 -5.10
C ARG A 25 -16.52 15.17 -4.78
N THR A 26 -17.19 14.48 -5.69
CA THR A 26 -18.59 14.07 -5.49
C THR A 26 -18.76 13.05 -4.38
N GLN A 27 -17.86 12.08 -4.27
CA GLN A 27 -17.84 11.10 -3.17
C GLN A 27 -17.69 11.79 -1.81
N LYS A 28 -16.84 12.81 -1.73
CA LYS A 28 -16.65 13.61 -0.51
C LYS A 28 -17.70 14.71 -0.33
N ARG A 29 -18.70 14.79 -1.23
CA ARG A 29 -19.78 15.78 -1.23
C ARG A 29 -19.28 17.24 -1.19
N LEU A 30 -18.12 17.49 -1.81
CA LEU A 30 -17.54 18.83 -1.88
C LEU A 30 -18.05 19.60 -3.10
N THR A 31 -18.31 20.89 -2.91
CA THR A 31 -18.50 21.82 -4.03
C THR A 31 -17.15 22.26 -4.60
N LEU A 32 -17.11 22.76 -5.83
CA LEU A 32 -15.88 23.35 -6.39
C LEU A 32 -15.35 24.50 -5.52
N SER A 33 -16.26 25.32 -4.97
CA SER A 33 -15.88 26.44 -4.10
C SER A 33 -15.25 25.96 -2.78
N ARG A 34 -15.78 24.88 -2.20
CA ARG A 34 -15.21 24.29 -0.98
C ARG A 34 -13.81 23.70 -1.25
N LEU A 35 -13.68 22.94 -2.35
CA LEU A 35 -12.39 22.39 -2.76
C LEU A 35 -11.37 23.49 -3.06
N ALA A 36 -11.79 24.58 -3.70
CA ALA A 36 -10.95 25.76 -3.96
C ALA A 36 -10.41 26.37 -2.67
N ALA A 37 -11.27 26.51 -1.64
CA ALA A 37 -10.87 27.03 -0.34
C ALA A 37 -9.83 26.12 0.34
N GLU A 38 -10.01 24.80 0.30
CA GLU A 38 -9.14 23.82 0.95
C GLU A 38 -7.80 23.66 0.21
N THR A 39 -7.81 23.71 -1.13
CA THR A 39 -6.61 23.56 -1.96
C THR A 39 -5.88 24.88 -2.22
N LYS A 40 -6.48 26.03 -1.93
CA LYS A 40 -6.01 27.37 -2.34
C LYS A 40 -5.86 27.54 -3.86
N LEU A 41 -6.59 26.73 -4.65
CA LEU A 41 -6.67 26.81 -6.10
C LEU A 41 -7.94 27.55 -6.51
N SER A 42 -7.94 28.15 -7.71
CA SER A 42 -9.17 28.81 -8.20
C SER A 42 -10.23 27.80 -8.63
N THR A 43 -11.50 28.12 -8.45
CA THR A 43 -12.62 27.30 -8.94
C THR A 43 -12.58 27.10 -10.45
N ALA A 44 -12.13 28.12 -11.20
CA ALA A 44 -11.96 28.06 -12.64
C ALA A 44 -10.87 27.03 -13.06
N LEU A 45 -9.76 26.98 -12.32
CA LEU A 45 -8.71 25.97 -12.54
C LEU A 45 -9.26 24.56 -12.26
N LEU A 46 -9.87 24.35 -11.09
CA LEU A 46 -10.45 23.07 -10.70
C LEU A 46 -11.49 22.58 -11.72
N SER A 47 -12.35 23.45 -12.20
CA SER A 47 -13.35 23.14 -13.26
C SER A 47 -12.68 22.69 -14.55
N LYS A 48 -11.61 23.39 -14.99
CA LYS A 48 -10.85 23.01 -16.18
C LYS A 48 -10.16 21.65 -16.03
N LEU A 49 -9.64 21.35 -14.84
CA LEU A 49 -9.00 20.07 -14.52
C LEU A 49 -10.04 18.93 -14.54
N GLU A 50 -11.21 19.11 -13.91
CA GLU A 50 -12.28 18.11 -13.88
C GLU A 50 -12.92 17.81 -15.25
N THR A 51 -12.75 18.71 -16.22
CA THR A 51 -13.26 18.57 -17.59
C THR A 51 -12.17 18.22 -18.60
N ASP A 52 -10.98 17.87 -18.13
CA ASP A 52 -9.79 17.54 -18.94
C ASP A 52 -9.41 18.65 -19.95
N ARG A 53 -9.82 19.90 -19.70
CA ARG A 53 -9.46 21.07 -20.49
C ARG A 53 -8.08 21.64 -20.14
N MET A 54 -7.47 21.10 -19.09
CA MET A 54 -6.14 21.49 -18.65
C MET A 54 -5.46 20.29 -17.98
N ILE A 55 -4.20 20.08 -18.29
CA ILE A 55 -3.36 19.08 -17.64
C ILE A 55 -2.83 19.66 -16.31
N PRO A 56 -3.07 18.99 -15.17
CA PRO A 56 -2.54 19.43 -13.89
C PRO A 56 -1.03 19.26 -13.82
N THR A 57 -0.33 20.17 -13.16
CA THR A 57 1.06 19.96 -12.77
C THR A 57 1.14 18.95 -11.63
N LEU A 58 2.31 18.34 -11.41
CA LEU A 58 2.53 17.43 -10.28
C LEU A 58 2.26 18.12 -8.94
N SER A 59 2.64 19.40 -8.78
CA SER A 59 2.36 20.18 -7.57
C SER A 59 0.86 20.40 -7.34
N THR A 60 0.11 20.63 -8.40
CA THR A 60 -1.35 20.75 -8.35
C THR A 60 -1.98 19.42 -7.92
N LEU A 61 -1.54 18.30 -8.51
CA LEU A 61 -2.02 16.97 -8.11
C LEU A 61 -1.66 16.64 -6.67
N ALA A 62 -0.44 16.96 -6.22
CA ALA A 62 -0.01 16.73 -4.85
C ALA A 62 -0.89 17.51 -3.84
N THR A 63 -1.23 18.76 -4.16
CA THR A 63 -2.11 19.58 -3.33
C THR A 63 -3.51 19.00 -3.23
N ILE A 64 -4.08 18.55 -4.36
CA ILE A 64 -5.41 17.95 -4.41
C ILE A 64 -5.41 16.57 -3.73
N SER A 65 -4.37 15.77 -3.94
CA SER A 65 -4.19 14.45 -3.31
C SER A 65 -4.27 14.54 -1.79
N ARG A 66 -3.60 15.54 -1.21
CA ARG A 66 -3.60 15.79 0.25
C ARG A 66 -5.00 16.07 0.77
N VAL A 67 -5.76 16.93 0.09
CA VAL A 67 -7.14 17.27 0.50
C VAL A 67 -8.06 16.04 0.38
N TYR A 68 -7.85 15.22 -0.62
CA TYR A 68 -8.64 14.01 -0.81
C TYR A 68 -8.16 12.81 0.04
N GLY A 69 -6.95 12.87 0.62
CA GLY A 69 -6.37 11.75 1.36
C GLY A 69 -6.08 10.54 0.45
N VAL A 70 -5.67 10.79 -0.81
CA VAL A 70 -5.31 9.73 -1.76
C VAL A 70 -3.86 9.89 -2.21
N GLY A 71 -3.17 8.78 -2.48
CA GLY A 71 -1.83 8.83 -3.05
C GLY A 71 -1.83 9.40 -4.48
N MET A 72 -0.74 10.03 -4.90
CA MET A 72 -0.60 10.54 -6.28
C MET A 72 -0.75 9.44 -7.33
N SER A 73 -0.33 8.22 -7.03
CA SER A 73 -0.49 7.04 -7.89
C SER A 73 -1.93 6.77 -8.30
N PHE A 74 -2.92 7.18 -7.47
CA PHE A 74 -4.34 7.09 -7.80
C PHE A 74 -4.67 7.77 -9.12
N PHE A 75 -4.07 8.92 -9.42
CA PHE A 75 -4.36 9.66 -10.65
C PHE A 75 -3.74 9.02 -11.89
N PHE A 76 -2.68 8.25 -11.73
CA PHE A 76 -1.98 7.58 -12.82
C PHE A 76 -2.36 6.10 -13.01
N SER A 77 -3.35 5.60 -12.27
CA SER A 77 -3.94 4.29 -12.54
C SER A 77 -4.91 4.40 -13.72
N GLU A 78 -4.90 3.46 -14.66
CA GLU A 78 -5.87 3.43 -15.75
C GLU A 78 -7.25 3.00 -15.24
N PRO A 79 -8.35 3.74 -15.56
CA PRO A 79 -9.70 3.32 -15.18
C PRO A 79 -10.06 2.01 -15.90
N GLY A 80 -10.63 1.07 -15.15
CA GLY A 80 -11.17 -0.17 -15.73
C GLY A 80 -10.18 -1.28 -16.01
N LYS A 81 -8.90 -1.10 -15.76
CA LYS A 81 -7.95 -2.22 -15.75
C LYS A 81 -8.13 -3.03 -14.46
N HIS A 82 -8.84 -4.15 -14.57
CA HIS A 82 -8.73 -5.21 -13.59
C HIS A 82 -7.30 -5.73 -13.66
N THR A 83 -6.49 -5.37 -12.69
CA THR A 83 -5.08 -5.79 -12.67
C THR A 83 -5.01 -7.21 -12.13
N LEU A 84 -4.84 -8.18 -13.02
CA LEU A 84 -4.38 -9.49 -12.63
C LEU A 84 -2.85 -9.47 -12.66
N SER A 85 -2.22 -9.41 -11.48
CA SER A 85 -0.78 -9.54 -11.34
C SER A 85 -0.43 -10.94 -10.84
N ILE A 86 0.41 -11.65 -11.59
CA ILE A 86 0.86 -13.00 -11.25
C ILE A 86 2.35 -12.93 -10.93
N THR A 87 2.70 -13.17 -9.67
CA THR A 87 4.10 -13.32 -9.26
C THR A 87 4.48 -14.79 -9.24
N ARG A 88 5.40 -15.20 -10.10
CA ARG A 88 5.87 -16.58 -10.16
C ARG A 88 6.93 -16.84 -9.09
N LYS A 89 6.99 -18.07 -8.56
CA LYS A 89 7.96 -18.50 -7.54
C LYS A 89 9.41 -18.13 -7.89
N ALA A 90 9.79 -18.24 -9.16
CA ALA A 90 11.13 -17.89 -9.62
C ALA A 90 11.50 -16.42 -9.41
N HIS A 91 10.52 -15.53 -9.41
CA HIS A 91 10.72 -14.09 -9.20
C HIS A 91 10.75 -13.72 -7.70
N LEU A 92 10.19 -14.57 -6.83
CA LEU A 92 10.19 -14.34 -5.37
C LEU A 92 11.57 -14.57 -4.74
N LEU A 93 12.44 -15.34 -5.36
CA LEU A 93 13.74 -15.72 -4.80
C LEU A 93 14.80 -14.61 -4.86
N GLY A 94 14.58 -13.56 -5.65
CA GLY A 94 15.54 -12.47 -5.86
C GLY A 94 15.43 -11.29 -4.89
N ASP A 95 14.32 -11.14 -4.18
CA ASP A 95 13.99 -9.88 -3.47
C ASP A 95 13.73 -10.07 -1.96
N SER A 96 14.35 -11.07 -1.36
CA SER A 96 14.21 -11.32 0.07
C SER A 96 14.96 -10.25 0.87
N ARG A 97 14.24 -9.38 1.55
CA ARG A 97 14.80 -8.40 2.49
C ARG A 97 14.78 -9.01 3.89
N GLY A 98 15.94 -9.18 4.51
CA GLY A 98 16.03 -9.64 5.88
C GLY A 98 15.98 -8.46 6.86
N LEU A 99 15.15 -8.54 7.89
CA LEU A 99 15.30 -7.77 9.12
C LEU A 99 15.98 -8.70 10.13
N GLU A 100 17.25 -8.43 10.40
CA GLU A 100 18.13 -9.12 11.37
C GLU A 100 18.15 -10.65 11.31
N SER A 101 17.06 -11.36 11.55
CA SER A 101 16.99 -12.82 11.50
C SER A 101 15.78 -13.37 10.75
N VAL A 102 14.82 -12.51 10.38
CA VAL A 102 13.58 -12.90 9.71
C VAL A 102 13.65 -12.58 8.22
N LYS A 103 13.44 -13.59 7.39
CA LYS A 103 13.38 -13.41 5.95
C LYS A 103 11.99 -12.96 5.54
N VAL A 104 11.88 -11.79 4.93
CA VAL A 104 10.62 -11.24 4.41
C VAL A 104 10.64 -11.27 2.89
N THR A 105 9.67 -11.92 2.29
CA THR A 105 9.50 -12.02 0.83
C THR A 105 8.19 -11.37 0.44
N PRO A 106 8.20 -10.22 -0.26
CA PRO A 106 6.97 -9.59 -0.75
C PRO A 106 6.35 -10.44 -1.86
N LEU A 107 5.03 -10.68 -1.78
CA LEU A 107 4.32 -11.52 -2.75
C LEU A 107 3.70 -10.73 -3.90
N ASN A 108 3.46 -9.44 -3.71
CA ASN A 108 2.83 -8.56 -4.70
C ASN A 108 3.57 -7.23 -4.90
N ALA A 109 4.90 -7.23 -4.76
CA ALA A 109 5.74 -6.04 -4.87
C ALA A 109 5.70 -5.36 -6.25
N PHE A 110 5.34 -6.12 -7.29
CA PHE A 110 5.35 -5.64 -8.68
C PHE A 110 3.98 -5.20 -9.20
N ALA A 111 2.96 -5.22 -8.36
CA ALA A 111 1.62 -4.79 -8.76
C ALA A 111 1.42 -3.31 -8.43
N ASP A 112 1.35 -2.46 -9.45
CA ASP A 112 1.08 -1.03 -9.29
C ASP A 112 -0.31 -0.79 -8.69
N GLY A 113 -0.39 0.18 -7.76
CA GLY A 113 -1.66 0.60 -7.16
C GLY A 113 -2.32 -0.46 -6.27
N THR A 114 -1.56 -1.39 -5.72
CA THR A 114 -2.09 -2.41 -4.81
C THR A 114 -2.66 -1.77 -3.55
N ARG A 115 -3.88 -2.20 -3.20
CA ARG A 115 -4.52 -1.81 -1.93
C ARG A 115 -4.11 -2.71 -0.78
N LEU A 116 -3.51 -3.84 -1.08
CA LEU A 116 -3.06 -4.83 -0.11
C LEU A 116 -1.58 -5.12 -0.31
N VAL A 117 -0.87 -5.28 0.78
CA VAL A 117 0.50 -5.79 0.81
C VAL A 117 0.45 -7.19 1.39
N ALA A 118 0.89 -8.17 0.61
CA ALA A 118 1.02 -9.54 1.03
C ALA A 118 2.50 -9.92 1.11
N GLN A 119 2.90 -10.52 2.22
CA GLN A 119 4.28 -10.89 2.50
C GLN A 119 4.35 -12.30 3.08
N MET A 120 5.33 -13.07 2.64
CA MET A 120 5.75 -14.30 3.30
C MET A 120 6.86 -13.95 4.27
N MET A 121 6.72 -14.36 5.52
CA MET A 121 7.74 -14.18 6.55
C MET A 121 8.22 -15.55 7.03
N GLU A 122 9.53 -15.73 7.09
CA GLU A 122 10.17 -16.97 7.57
C GLU A 122 11.03 -16.61 8.78
N PHE A 123 10.65 -17.15 9.93
CA PHE A 123 11.35 -17.04 11.18
C PHE A 123 12.22 -18.29 11.37
N PRO A 124 13.53 -18.17 11.63
CA PRO A 124 14.34 -19.31 12.02
C PRO A 124 13.89 -19.85 13.39
N ALA A 125 14.28 -21.07 13.71
CA ALA A 125 14.01 -21.66 15.02
C ALA A 125 14.52 -20.74 16.15
N GLY A 126 13.67 -20.43 17.12
CA GLY A 126 13.99 -19.49 18.21
C GLY A 126 14.21 -18.03 17.77
N GLY A 127 13.99 -17.73 16.49
CA GLY A 127 14.11 -16.37 15.95
C GLY A 127 12.95 -15.50 16.42
N SER A 128 13.25 -14.31 16.87
CA SER A 128 12.27 -13.28 17.21
C SER A 128 12.48 -12.05 16.35
N SER A 129 11.40 -11.37 16.03
CA SER A 129 11.44 -10.06 15.40
C SER A 129 10.41 -9.17 16.06
N CYS A 130 10.86 -8.06 16.61
CA CYS A 130 9.95 -6.97 16.87
C CYS A 130 9.58 -6.39 15.50
N ILE A 131 8.36 -6.60 15.06
CA ILE A 131 7.82 -5.92 13.89
C ILE A 131 7.51 -4.48 14.33
N SER A 132 8.61 -3.74 14.59
CA SER A 132 8.53 -2.30 14.83
C SER A 132 8.18 -1.61 13.51
N ASP A 133 7.64 -0.48 13.52
CA ASP A 133 7.46 0.54 12.48
C ASP A 133 6.79 0.17 11.13
N SER A 134 7.15 -0.92 10.47
CA SER A 134 6.54 -1.26 9.17
C SER A 134 5.10 -1.74 9.25
N CYS A 135 4.63 -2.14 10.41
CA CYS A 135 3.26 -2.60 10.66
C CYS A 135 2.48 -1.72 11.63
N ARG A 136 3.08 -0.64 12.15
CA ARG A 136 2.34 0.35 12.93
C ARG A 136 1.32 1.05 12.04
N GLY A 137 0.09 1.08 12.46
CA GLY A 137 -0.95 1.85 11.81
C GLY A 137 -1.77 1.09 10.74
N ALA A 138 -1.60 -0.20 10.56
CA ALA A 138 -2.38 -0.95 9.57
C ALA A 138 -2.99 -2.22 10.18
N SER A 139 -4.31 -2.32 10.17
CA SER A 139 -5.00 -3.58 10.43
C SER A 139 -4.55 -4.63 9.44
N GLY A 140 -4.50 -5.88 9.86
CA GLY A 140 -4.05 -6.96 8.98
C GLY A 140 -4.40 -8.33 9.51
N ILE A 141 -4.10 -9.33 8.69
CA ILE A 141 -4.21 -10.73 9.07
C ILE A 141 -2.84 -11.40 8.97
N VAL A 142 -2.62 -12.37 9.86
CA VAL A 142 -1.52 -13.31 9.77
C VAL A 142 -2.09 -14.73 9.77
N TYR A 143 -1.57 -15.57 8.87
CA TYR A 143 -1.92 -16.98 8.78
C TYR A 143 -0.67 -17.82 8.87
N VAL A 144 -0.65 -18.81 9.78
CA VAL A 144 0.49 -19.70 9.99
C VAL A 144 0.46 -20.84 8.99
N LEU A 145 1.50 -20.91 8.14
CA LEU A 145 1.65 -21.93 7.12
C LEU A 145 2.45 -23.14 7.58
N GLU A 146 3.42 -22.93 8.48
CA GLU A 146 4.33 -23.96 8.99
C GLU A 146 4.88 -23.53 10.35
N GLY A 147 4.94 -24.45 11.30
CA GLY A 147 5.48 -24.22 12.64
C GLY A 147 4.48 -23.55 13.57
N ALA A 148 4.97 -22.83 14.56
CA ALA A 148 4.18 -22.09 15.52
C ALA A 148 4.74 -20.68 15.71
N LEU A 149 3.85 -19.70 15.80
CA LEU A 149 4.15 -18.27 15.98
C LEU A 149 3.64 -17.80 17.34
N GLN A 150 4.51 -17.28 18.18
CA GLN A 150 4.07 -16.49 19.31
C GLN A 150 3.83 -15.06 18.87
N LEU A 151 2.67 -14.54 19.24
CA LEU A 151 2.20 -13.20 18.92
C LEU A 151 1.96 -12.45 20.23
N ASP A 152 2.76 -11.43 20.48
CA ASP A 152 2.63 -10.55 21.64
C ASP A 152 2.03 -9.22 21.18
N ALA A 153 0.84 -8.88 21.69
CA ALA A 153 0.08 -7.71 21.29
C ALA A 153 -0.60 -7.05 22.50
N GLY A 154 -0.24 -5.81 22.80
CA GLY A 154 -0.93 -5.02 23.82
C GLY A 154 -1.06 -5.67 25.21
N GLY A 155 -0.06 -6.48 25.60
CA GLY A 155 -0.06 -7.22 26.87
C GLY A 155 -0.74 -8.59 26.81
N MET A 156 -1.26 -9.00 25.67
CA MET A 156 -1.71 -10.37 25.38
C MET A 156 -0.58 -11.13 24.69
N SER A 157 -0.45 -12.41 25.01
CA SER A 157 0.52 -13.31 24.38
C SER A 157 -0.19 -14.60 24.01
N GLU A 158 -0.22 -14.89 22.68
CA GLU A 158 -0.89 -16.05 22.13
C GLU A 158 0.05 -16.83 21.22
N VAL A 159 -0.09 -18.15 21.21
CA VAL A 159 0.63 -19.03 20.30
C VAL A 159 -0.32 -19.51 19.22
N LEU A 160 0.02 -19.21 17.98
CA LEU A 160 -0.70 -19.66 16.79
C LEU A 160 0.01 -20.86 16.20
N GLU A 161 -0.70 -21.94 15.97
CA GLU A 161 -0.20 -23.16 15.31
C GLU A 161 -0.48 -23.15 13.81
N THR A 162 0.10 -24.08 13.07
CA THR A 162 -0.15 -24.25 11.65
C THR A 162 -1.65 -24.38 11.33
N GLY A 163 -2.17 -23.50 10.50
CA GLY A 163 -3.59 -23.41 10.15
C GLY A 163 -4.34 -22.31 10.90
N ASP A 164 -3.75 -21.74 11.94
CA ASP A 164 -4.38 -20.65 12.67
C ASP A 164 -4.25 -19.31 11.95
N CYS A 165 -5.22 -18.44 12.20
CA CYS A 165 -5.27 -17.09 11.66
C CYS A 165 -5.58 -16.08 12.76
N ALA A 166 -4.82 -15.00 12.83
CA ALA A 166 -5.13 -13.87 13.69
C ALA A 166 -5.42 -12.62 12.85
N TYR A 167 -6.42 -11.86 13.28
CA TYR A 167 -6.69 -10.51 12.83
C TYR A 167 -6.17 -9.51 13.87
N MET A 168 -5.51 -8.47 13.41
CA MET A 168 -4.89 -7.46 14.27
C MET A 168 -5.35 -6.07 13.85
N GLU A 169 -5.63 -5.22 14.83
CA GLU A 169 -5.89 -3.80 14.61
C GLU A 169 -4.64 -2.95 14.91
N SER A 170 -4.56 -1.83 14.25
CA SER A 170 -3.33 -1.11 13.94
C SER A 170 -2.59 -0.39 15.07
N GLU A 171 -3.17 -0.26 16.26
CA GLU A 171 -2.58 0.59 17.31
C GLU A 171 -1.72 -0.19 18.33
N MET A 172 -1.62 -1.51 18.15
CA MET A 172 -0.91 -2.36 19.10
C MET A 172 0.56 -2.52 18.70
N ALA A 173 1.44 -2.39 19.68
CA ALA A 173 2.82 -2.84 19.49
C ALA A 173 2.81 -4.36 19.36
N LEU A 174 3.39 -4.87 18.27
CA LEU A 174 3.40 -6.30 17.94
C LEU A 174 4.84 -6.83 18.00
N ALA A 175 5.03 -7.93 18.72
CA ALA A 175 6.24 -8.72 18.62
C ALA A 175 5.87 -10.15 18.18
N TRP A 176 6.64 -10.70 17.26
CA TRP A 176 6.43 -12.01 16.69
C TRP A 176 7.68 -12.85 16.89
N SER A 177 7.52 -14.08 17.32
CA SER A 177 8.64 -15.02 17.48
C SER A 177 8.25 -16.44 17.09
N ALA A 178 9.18 -17.18 16.53
CA ALA A 178 8.98 -18.60 16.29
C ALA A 178 9.06 -19.37 17.61
N VAL A 179 8.10 -20.27 17.83
CA VAL A 179 8.06 -21.16 18.99
C VAL A 179 8.62 -22.52 18.62
N GLY A 180 9.49 -23.05 19.48
CA GLY A 180 10.07 -24.39 19.34
C GLY A 180 11.32 -24.44 18.45
N GLU A 181 11.71 -25.66 18.08
CA GLU A 181 12.97 -25.95 17.36
C GLU A 181 12.83 -25.92 15.83
N ARG A 182 11.66 -25.60 15.33
CA ARG A 182 11.38 -25.55 13.89
C ARG A 182 11.24 -24.10 13.43
N ARG A 183 11.53 -23.89 12.14
CA ARG A 183 11.22 -22.61 11.49
C ARG A 183 9.71 -22.37 11.50
N CYS A 184 9.32 -21.12 11.59
CA CYS A 184 7.93 -20.71 11.42
C CYS A 184 7.78 -19.92 10.12
N ARG A 185 6.75 -20.23 9.32
CA ARG A 185 6.41 -19.52 8.08
C ARG A 185 4.99 -18.99 8.21
N VAL A 186 4.84 -17.72 7.92
CA VAL A 186 3.53 -17.07 7.98
C VAL A 186 3.29 -16.26 6.71
N LEU A 187 2.01 -16.16 6.35
CA LEU A 187 1.51 -15.20 5.36
C LEU A 187 0.93 -14.02 6.12
N ALA A 188 1.49 -12.85 5.92
CA ALA A 188 0.97 -11.59 6.45
C ALA A 188 0.35 -10.77 5.33
N VAL A 189 -0.89 -10.30 5.53
CA VAL A 189 -1.60 -9.43 4.58
C VAL A 189 -2.11 -8.21 5.32
N ARG A 190 -1.82 -7.03 4.79
CA ARG A 190 -2.26 -5.76 5.35
C ARG A 190 -2.65 -4.78 4.23
N PRO A 191 -3.44 -3.77 4.51
CA PRO A 191 -3.62 -2.65 3.58
C PRO A 191 -2.27 -2.02 3.23
N ALA A 192 -2.11 -1.60 1.99
CA ALA A 192 -1.00 -0.74 1.64
C ALA A 192 -1.13 0.55 2.45
N ALA A 193 -0.06 0.93 3.17
CA ALA A 193 -0.07 2.16 3.94
C ALA A 193 -0.46 3.32 3.02
N CYS A 194 -1.50 4.04 3.36
CA CYS A 194 -1.64 5.41 2.88
C CYS A 194 -0.40 6.15 3.36
N PRO A 195 0.27 6.96 2.54
CA PRO A 195 1.37 7.77 3.02
C PRO A 195 0.84 8.61 4.20
N SER A 196 1.25 8.23 5.40
CA SER A 196 0.90 8.90 6.62
C SER A 196 1.41 10.33 6.59
N GLU A 197 0.62 11.24 7.09
CA GLU A 197 0.99 12.61 7.42
C GLU A 197 2.20 12.59 8.37
N GLU A 198 3.40 12.58 7.81
CA GLU A 198 4.59 12.98 8.56
C GLU A 198 4.57 14.50 8.66
N GLY A 199 4.46 15.00 9.89
CA GLY A 199 4.84 16.36 10.21
C GLY A 199 3.75 17.26 10.76
N LYS A 200 3.32 17.01 11.99
CA LYS A 200 3.07 18.06 12.97
C LYS A 200 3.91 17.72 14.20
N SER A 201 5.14 18.17 14.17
CA SER A 201 5.87 18.56 15.37
C SER A 201 5.78 20.07 15.45
N ASP A 202 5.27 20.57 16.54
CA ASP A 202 5.27 21.97 16.97
C ASP A 202 6.68 22.59 16.95
#